data_fcb925ec2c4225035125f4ac66f41440
#
_entry.id   fcb925ec2c4225035125f4ac66f41440
#
_cell.length_a   1.000
_cell.length_b   1.000
_cell.length_c   1.000
_cell.angle_alpha   90.00
_cell.angle_beta   90.00
_cell.angle_gamma   90.00
#
_symmetry.space_group_name_H-M   'P 1'
#
loop_
_entity.id
_entity.type
_entity.pdbx_description
1 polymer ?
#
loop_
_entity_poly.entity_id
_entity_poly.type
_entity_poly.pdbx_seq_one_letter_code
_entity_poly.pdbx_strand_id
1 'polypeptide(L)'
;MTSPVEQQTRQSDASISVRVLFFGAARETVGHDEVALTLRAPANAASAFEEILSTYPQLRQRFGRSLLFAVNQEYARGEAQVRAGDELAIFPPVSGGADETDAGKRKLRDTETRRRGDAEKDFFELTTEPIDVGAVARRVVPPHCGATVTLDGYVREWTRGRRTLYLIYEAYPPMALSEMQRLGREAHARFEIAHIGIVHRTGRLEIGETSVVICVSAPHRRAAFEACEWAIRELKRSVPIWKKEFYEDGEVWVEGEGATK
;
A
#
# COMPACT_ATOMS: atom_id res chain seq x y z
N MET A 1 41.24 -2.42 -54.22
CA MET A 1 40.85 -1.50 -53.13
C MET A 1 39.35 -1.62 -52.99
N THR A 2 38.92 -2.49 -52.10
CA THR A 2 37.50 -2.76 -51.79
C THR A 2 37.22 -2.15 -50.43
N SER A 3 36.30 -1.17 -50.39
CA SER A 3 35.83 -0.48 -49.19
C SER A 3 35.06 -1.43 -48.28
N PRO A 4 35.20 -1.33 -46.94
CA PRO A 4 34.40 -2.12 -46.03
C PRO A 4 32.99 -1.56 -45.97
N VAL A 5 32.01 -2.43 -46.21
CA VAL A 5 30.60 -2.18 -46.02
C VAL A 5 30.34 -2.06 -44.51
N GLU A 6 29.92 -0.88 -44.06
CA GLU A 6 29.40 -0.65 -42.72
C GLU A 6 28.19 -1.55 -42.47
N GLN A 7 28.38 -2.56 -41.64
CA GLN A 7 27.28 -3.30 -41.05
C GLN A 7 26.59 -2.40 -39.98
N GLN A 8 25.59 -1.64 -40.44
CA GLN A 8 24.63 -1.04 -39.52
C GLN A 8 23.88 -2.19 -38.83
N THR A 9 24.23 -2.41 -37.56
CA THR A 9 23.51 -3.29 -36.65
C THR A 9 22.10 -2.71 -36.50
N ARG A 10 21.11 -3.29 -37.17
CA ARG A 10 19.70 -3.05 -36.92
C ARG A 10 19.44 -3.54 -35.49
N GLN A 11 19.46 -2.63 -34.52
CA GLN A 11 18.82 -2.88 -33.24
C GLN A 11 17.36 -3.22 -33.57
N SER A 12 16.98 -4.48 -33.40
CA SER A 12 15.60 -4.90 -33.46
C SER A 12 14.87 -4.11 -32.39
N ASP A 13 13.90 -3.29 -32.78
CA ASP A 13 12.98 -2.61 -31.85
C ASP A 13 12.11 -3.69 -31.18
N ALA A 14 12.71 -4.41 -30.23
CA ALA A 14 11.99 -5.39 -29.47
C ALA A 14 11.02 -4.64 -28.56
N SER A 15 9.75 -5.02 -28.61
CA SER A 15 8.71 -4.49 -27.74
C SER A 15 8.27 -5.56 -26.75
N ILE A 16 7.85 -5.13 -25.56
CA ILE A 16 7.29 -5.98 -24.52
C ILE A 16 5.88 -5.49 -24.18
N SER A 17 4.97 -6.43 -23.94
CA SER A 17 3.62 -6.12 -23.48
C SER A 17 3.56 -6.31 -21.95
N VAL A 18 2.95 -5.34 -21.28
CA VAL A 18 2.74 -5.32 -19.81
C VAL A 18 1.29 -4.98 -19.50
N ARG A 19 0.83 -5.35 -18.34
CA ARG A 19 -0.49 -5.02 -17.82
C ARG A 19 -0.35 -3.84 -16.85
N VAL A 20 -1.13 -2.78 -17.02
CA VAL A 20 -1.12 -1.59 -16.18
C VAL A 20 -2.43 -1.49 -15.43
N LEU A 21 -2.37 -1.46 -14.11
CA LEU A 21 -3.50 -1.30 -13.20
C LEU A 21 -3.54 0.12 -12.65
N PHE A 22 -4.74 0.68 -12.52
CA PHE A 22 -4.95 2.00 -11.93
C PHE A 22 -5.85 1.89 -10.70
N PHE A 23 -5.51 2.62 -9.64
CA PHE A 23 -6.26 2.59 -8.38
C PHE A 23 -6.65 4.00 -7.91
N GLY A 24 -7.72 4.06 -7.10
CA GLY A 24 -8.18 5.27 -6.45
C GLY A 24 -8.45 6.41 -7.43
N ALA A 25 -8.02 7.61 -7.07
CA ALA A 25 -8.20 8.79 -7.93
C ALA A 25 -7.45 8.70 -9.28
N ALA A 26 -6.40 7.89 -9.40
CA ALA A 26 -5.72 7.66 -10.68
C ALA A 26 -6.61 6.87 -11.65
N ARG A 27 -7.31 5.84 -11.17
CA ARG A 27 -8.29 5.07 -11.95
C ARG A 27 -9.42 5.98 -12.45
N GLU A 28 -9.99 6.81 -11.59
CA GLU A 28 -11.03 7.77 -12.00
C GLU A 28 -10.54 8.76 -13.05
N THR A 29 -9.27 9.18 -12.96
CA THR A 29 -8.68 10.12 -13.92
C THR A 29 -8.48 9.49 -15.29
N VAL A 30 -8.10 8.21 -15.34
CA VAL A 30 -7.89 7.47 -16.60
C VAL A 30 -9.20 6.93 -17.17
N GLY A 31 -10.17 6.56 -16.30
CA GLY A 31 -11.44 5.96 -16.67
C GLY A 31 -11.38 4.46 -16.96
N HIS A 32 -10.26 3.81 -16.62
CA HIS A 32 -10.03 2.38 -16.78
C HIS A 32 -9.40 1.79 -15.52
N ASP A 33 -9.79 0.54 -15.18
CA ASP A 33 -9.17 -0.22 -14.09
C ASP A 33 -7.83 -0.82 -14.54
N GLU A 34 -7.77 -1.24 -15.81
CA GLU A 34 -6.64 -1.97 -16.39
C GLU A 34 -6.51 -1.66 -17.87
N VAL A 35 -5.26 -1.62 -18.35
CA VAL A 35 -4.93 -1.54 -19.78
C VAL A 35 -3.71 -2.40 -20.09
N ALA A 36 -3.64 -2.90 -21.33
CA ALA A 36 -2.40 -3.46 -21.87
C ALA A 36 -1.57 -2.33 -22.51
N LEU A 37 -0.28 -2.27 -22.17
CA LEU A 37 0.66 -1.28 -22.71
C LEU A 37 1.83 -1.99 -23.38
N THR A 38 2.23 -1.49 -24.55
CA THR A 38 3.45 -1.95 -25.25
C THR A 38 4.59 -0.98 -24.97
N LEU A 39 5.66 -1.50 -24.39
CA LEU A 39 6.87 -0.74 -24.09
C LEU A 39 8.00 -1.13 -25.02
N ARG A 40 8.89 -0.21 -25.33
CA ARG A 40 10.13 -0.48 -26.04
C ARG A 40 11.13 -1.16 -25.11
N ALA A 41 11.70 -2.28 -25.53
CA ALA A 41 12.72 -3.00 -24.75
C ALA A 41 14.15 -2.48 -25.06
N PRO A 42 15.06 -2.47 -24.08
CA PRO A 42 14.83 -2.80 -22.66
C PRO A 42 14.07 -1.71 -21.93
N ALA A 43 13.19 -2.09 -20.99
CA ALA A 43 12.39 -1.18 -20.21
C ALA A 43 12.73 -1.27 -18.72
N ASN A 44 12.62 -0.16 -18.01
CA ASN A 44 12.68 -0.07 -16.56
C ASN A 44 11.46 0.69 -16.02
N ALA A 45 11.32 0.73 -14.71
CA ALA A 45 10.18 1.39 -14.06
C ALA A 45 10.05 2.87 -14.45
N ALA A 46 11.18 3.60 -14.56
CA ALA A 46 11.16 5.02 -14.97
C ALA A 46 10.65 5.19 -16.41
N SER A 47 11.18 4.41 -17.38
CA SER A 47 10.74 4.49 -18.76
C SER A 47 9.29 4.05 -18.96
N ALA A 48 8.86 3.02 -18.22
CA ALA A 48 7.47 2.55 -18.24
C ALA A 48 6.52 3.61 -17.65
N PHE A 49 6.90 4.24 -16.56
CA PHE A 49 6.12 5.31 -15.93
C PHE A 49 5.97 6.54 -16.85
N GLU A 50 7.06 6.97 -17.50
CA GLU A 50 7.01 8.08 -18.47
C GLU A 50 6.12 7.75 -19.68
N GLU A 51 6.14 6.52 -20.19
CA GLU A 51 5.26 6.08 -21.28
C GLU A 51 3.78 6.11 -20.85
N ILE A 52 3.48 5.65 -19.64
CA ILE A 52 2.12 5.73 -19.08
C ILE A 52 1.67 7.18 -18.95
N LEU A 53 2.52 8.08 -18.41
CA LEU A 53 2.20 9.50 -18.29
C LEU A 53 2.09 10.22 -19.64
N SER A 54 2.74 9.73 -20.68
CA SER A 54 2.62 10.24 -22.06
C SER A 54 1.30 9.79 -22.68
N THR A 55 0.90 8.54 -22.40
CA THR A 55 -0.37 7.97 -22.89
C THR A 55 -1.57 8.59 -22.15
N TYR A 56 -1.41 8.91 -20.87
CA TYR A 56 -2.44 9.50 -20.01
C TYR A 56 -1.97 10.81 -19.38
N PRO A 57 -1.85 11.90 -20.16
CA PRO A 57 -1.29 13.18 -19.67
C PRO A 57 -2.10 13.83 -18.55
N GLN A 58 -3.40 13.50 -18.41
CA GLN A 58 -4.25 13.93 -17.31
C GLN A 58 -3.76 13.44 -15.93
N LEU A 59 -3.05 12.31 -15.87
CA LEU A 59 -2.41 11.84 -14.64
C LEU A 59 -1.35 12.83 -14.17
N ARG A 60 -0.48 13.27 -15.09
CA ARG A 60 0.57 14.27 -14.78
C ARG A 60 -0.04 15.62 -14.39
N GLN A 61 -1.11 16.04 -15.05
CA GLN A 61 -1.79 17.29 -14.76
C GLN A 61 -2.41 17.30 -13.36
N ARG A 62 -3.04 16.18 -12.96
CA ARG A 62 -3.74 16.07 -11.67
C ARG A 62 -2.78 15.82 -10.49
N PHE A 63 -1.81 14.94 -10.65
CA PHE A 63 -0.99 14.44 -9.55
C PHE A 63 0.46 14.93 -9.54
N GLY A 64 0.94 15.53 -10.63
CA GLY A 64 2.32 15.99 -10.73
C GLY A 64 3.31 14.84 -10.51
N ARG A 65 4.09 14.92 -9.42
CA ARG A 65 5.08 13.90 -9.02
C ARG A 65 4.62 13.00 -7.87
N SER A 66 3.39 13.15 -7.39
CA SER A 66 2.92 12.43 -6.21
C SER A 66 2.46 10.99 -6.49
N LEU A 67 2.33 10.58 -7.76
CA LEU A 67 1.96 9.21 -8.10
C LEU A 67 3.01 8.21 -7.64
N LEU A 68 2.53 7.11 -7.09
CA LEU A 68 3.32 5.95 -6.72
C LEU A 68 3.22 4.87 -7.80
N PHE A 69 4.26 4.07 -7.91
CA PHE A 69 4.44 3.05 -8.92
C PHE A 69 4.89 1.74 -8.32
N ALA A 70 4.27 0.64 -8.74
CA ALA A 70 4.67 -0.71 -8.35
C ALA A 70 4.88 -1.59 -9.57
N VAL A 71 5.79 -2.55 -9.47
CA VAL A 71 6.04 -3.62 -10.43
C VAL A 71 5.84 -4.94 -9.70
N ASN A 72 4.94 -5.79 -10.21
CA ASN A 72 4.66 -7.11 -9.64
C ASN A 72 4.38 -7.06 -8.12
N GLN A 73 3.54 -6.09 -7.68
CA GLN A 73 3.11 -5.92 -6.30
C GLN A 73 4.19 -5.42 -5.33
N GLU A 74 5.31 -4.91 -5.85
CA GLU A 74 6.36 -4.28 -5.05
C GLU A 74 6.55 -2.82 -5.47
N TYR A 75 6.73 -1.93 -4.49
CA TYR A 75 7.06 -0.53 -4.78
C TYR A 75 8.33 -0.44 -5.62
N ALA A 76 8.22 0.15 -6.80
CA ALA A 76 9.33 0.20 -7.75
C ALA A 76 10.10 1.52 -7.68
N ARG A 77 11.43 1.42 -7.79
CA ARG A 77 12.32 2.56 -8.06
C ARG A 77 12.64 2.61 -9.56
N GLY A 78 13.10 3.77 -10.03
CA GLY A 78 13.30 4.03 -11.45
C GLY A 78 14.13 3.00 -12.21
N GLU A 79 15.12 2.37 -11.57
CA GLU A 79 16.01 1.37 -12.19
C GLU A 79 15.44 -0.05 -12.21
N ALA A 80 14.32 -0.31 -11.53
CA ALA A 80 13.71 -1.64 -11.50
C ALA A 80 13.39 -2.11 -12.94
N GLN A 81 13.86 -3.28 -13.33
CA GLN A 81 13.63 -3.82 -14.67
C GLN A 81 12.18 -4.20 -14.87
N VAL A 82 11.65 -3.89 -16.05
CA VAL A 82 10.33 -4.29 -16.51
C VAL A 82 10.46 -5.27 -17.67
N ARG A 83 9.73 -6.38 -17.59
CA ARG A 83 9.77 -7.50 -18.54
C ARG A 83 8.39 -7.73 -19.18
N ALA A 84 8.37 -8.50 -20.24
CA ALA A 84 7.13 -8.92 -20.87
C ALA A 84 6.26 -9.72 -19.86
N GLY A 85 4.99 -9.36 -19.79
CA GLY A 85 4.03 -9.99 -18.87
C GLY A 85 4.02 -9.43 -17.46
N ASP A 86 4.89 -8.46 -17.11
CA ASP A 86 4.87 -7.81 -15.80
C ASP A 86 3.57 -7.02 -15.60
N GLU A 87 3.17 -6.96 -14.33
CA GLU A 87 2.06 -6.14 -13.84
C GLU A 87 2.64 -4.83 -13.28
N LEU A 88 2.15 -3.72 -13.80
CA LEU A 88 2.49 -2.39 -13.33
C LEU A 88 1.27 -1.79 -12.62
N ALA A 89 1.47 -1.13 -11.49
CA ALA A 89 0.38 -0.46 -10.78
C ALA A 89 0.69 1.02 -10.60
N ILE A 90 -0.30 1.87 -10.92
CA ILE A 90 -0.26 3.33 -10.76
C ILE A 90 -1.33 3.75 -9.77
N PHE A 91 -0.93 4.47 -8.76
CA PHE A 91 -1.85 4.93 -7.73
C PHE A 91 -1.38 6.22 -7.04
N PRO A 92 -2.31 7.02 -6.48
CA PRO A 92 -1.98 8.18 -5.66
C PRO A 92 -1.36 7.72 -4.33
N PRO A 93 -0.74 8.64 -3.54
CA PRO A 93 -0.29 8.34 -2.20
C PRO A 93 -1.40 7.68 -1.36
N VAL A 94 -1.01 6.72 -0.53
CA VAL A 94 -1.94 6.03 0.37
C VAL A 94 -2.46 6.99 1.44
N SER A 95 -3.63 6.71 2.01
CA SER A 95 -4.39 7.59 2.89
C SER A 95 -3.76 7.79 4.28
N GLY A 96 -2.50 8.20 4.36
CA GLY A 96 -1.78 8.38 5.63
C GLY A 96 -0.53 9.23 5.59
N GLY A 97 -0.18 9.82 4.44
CA GLY A 97 0.91 10.80 4.28
C GLY A 97 2.31 10.29 4.63
N ALA A 98 3.19 10.25 3.63
CA ALA A 98 4.62 10.12 3.87
C ALA A 98 5.20 11.51 4.21
N ASP A 99 5.81 11.66 5.39
CA ASP A 99 6.87 12.64 5.55
C ASP A 99 8.02 12.24 4.63
N GLU A 100 8.38 13.10 3.67
CA GLU A 100 9.43 12.87 2.65
C GLU A 100 10.84 12.66 3.22
N THR A 101 11.05 12.75 4.53
CA THR A 101 12.38 12.79 5.15
C THR A 101 13.01 11.43 5.48
N ASP A 102 12.32 10.29 5.35
CA ASP A 102 12.88 8.99 5.76
C ASP A 102 12.90 7.87 4.70
N ALA A 103 12.64 8.18 3.42
CA ALA A 103 12.69 7.21 2.32
C ALA A 103 14.12 6.72 1.95
N GLY A 104 15.16 7.23 2.59
CA GLY A 104 16.55 7.08 2.18
C GLY A 104 17.42 6.09 2.95
N LYS A 105 17.05 5.59 4.12
CA LYS A 105 17.99 4.82 4.98
C LYS A 105 17.32 3.72 5.76
N ARG A 106 16.90 2.65 5.11
CA ARG A 106 16.66 1.37 5.80
C ARG A 106 17.45 0.25 5.14
N LYS A 107 18.70 0.07 5.61
CA LYS A 107 19.39 -1.22 5.52
C LYS A 107 18.63 -2.17 6.44
N LEU A 108 17.92 -3.14 5.86
CA LEU A 108 17.49 -4.34 6.56
C LEU A 108 18.74 -5.01 7.17
N ARG A 109 18.82 -5.05 8.49
CA ARG A 109 19.67 -6.03 9.17
C ARG A 109 18.89 -7.32 9.12
N ASP A 110 19.36 -8.26 8.31
CA ASP A 110 18.98 -9.67 8.42
C ASP A 110 19.38 -10.16 9.82
N THR A 111 18.42 -10.24 10.71
CA THR A 111 18.53 -10.99 11.95
C THR A 111 17.66 -12.22 11.80
N GLU A 112 18.23 -13.25 11.18
CA GLU A 112 17.79 -14.63 11.34
C GLU A 112 17.97 -15.06 12.79
N THR A 113 16.97 -14.83 13.63
CA THR A 113 16.77 -15.63 14.84
C THR A 113 15.30 -15.51 15.26
N ARG A 114 14.42 -16.09 14.48
CA ARG A 114 13.02 -16.31 14.88
C ARG A 114 12.89 -17.68 15.50
N ARG A 115 12.37 -17.74 16.72
CA ARG A 115 11.77 -18.98 17.24
C ARG A 115 10.59 -19.31 16.31
N ARG A 116 10.69 -20.42 15.60
CA ARG A 116 9.73 -20.89 14.57
C ARG A 116 8.27 -21.05 15.04
N GLY A 117 7.96 -20.80 16.33
CA GLY A 117 6.64 -20.96 16.92
C GLY A 117 5.77 -19.70 17.01
N ASP A 118 6.37 -18.51 16.91
CA ASP A 118 5.63 -17.26 17.20
C ASP A 118 4.94 -16.65 15.98
N ALA A 119 5.37 -16.99 14.76
CA ALA A 119 4.80 -16.48 13.52
C ALA A 119 3.45 -17.14 13.12
N GLU A 120 3.05 -18.25 13.74
CA GLU A 120 1.82 -18.98 13.41
C GLU A 120 0.53 -18.31 13.87
N LYS A 121 0.62 -17.28 14.72
CA LYS A 121 -0.56 -16.56 15.25
C LYS A 121 -0.69 -15.11 14.76
N ASP A 122 0.29 -14.61 14.01
CA ASP A 122 0.10 -13.35 13.29
C ASP A 122 -0.90 -13.55 12.15
N PHE A 123 -1.76 -12.55 11.93
CA PHE A 123 -2.72 -12.61 10.83
C PHE A 123 -2.94 -11.22 10.21
N PHE A 124 -3.13 -11.23 8.90
CA PHE A 124 -3.29 -10.03 8.09
C PHE A 124 -4.41 -10.27 7.09
N GLU A 125 -5.49 -9.50 7.18
CA GLU A 125 -6.72 -9.78 6.46
C GLU A 125 -7.35 -8.52 5.87
N LEU A 126 -7.91 -8.67 4.67
CA LEU A 126 -8.86 -7.73 4.09
C LEU A 126 -10.24 -8.38 4.08
N THR A 127 -11.28 -7.61 4.41
CA THR A 127 -12.66 -8.10 4.44
C THR A 127 -13.62 -7.03 3.96
N THR A 128 -14.75 -7.45 3.38
CA THR A 128 -15.90 -6.57 3.12
C THR A 128 -16.92 -6.63 4.25
N GLU A 129 -16.83 -7.66 5.10
CA GLU A 129 -17.76 -7.90 6.20
C GLU A 129 -17.45 -7.03 7.43
N PRO A 130 -18.44 -6.73 8.27
CA PRO A 130 -18.23 -6.06 9.55
C PRO A 130 -17.23 -6.79 10.44
N ILE A 131 -16.35 -6.04 11.09
CA ILE A 131 -15.30 -6.59 11.94
C ILE A 131 -15.82 -6.73 13.38
N ASP A 132 -15.83 -7.96 13.91
CA ASP A 132 -15.98 -8.20 15.36
C ASP A 132 -14.61 -7.95 16.05
N VAL A 133 -14.47 -6.76 16.61
CA VAL A 133 -13.25 -6.31 17.29
C VAL A 133 -12.84 -7.27 18.41
N GLY A 134 -13.82 -7.75 19.19
CA GLY A 134 -13.58 -8.70 20.28
C GLY A 134 -13.07 -10.06 19.79
N ALA A 135 -13.65 -10.56 18.69
CA ALA A 135 -13.20 -11.82 18.08
C ALA A 135 -11.77 -11.67 17.53
N VAL A 136 -11.45 -10.57 16.86
CA VAL A 136 -10.10 -10.28 16.34
C VAL A 136 -9.09 -10.21 17.48
N ALA A 137 -9.38 -9.46 18.55
CA ALA A 137 -8.48 -9.30 19.69
C ALA A 137 -8.15 -10.63 20.40
N ARG A 138 -9.12 -11.54 20.51
CA ARG A 138 -8.91 -12.85 21.14
C ARG A 138 -7.93 -13.76 20.39
N ARG A 139 -7.72 -13.53 19.10
CA ARG A 139 -6.82 -14.36 18.26
C ARG A 139 -5.34 -14.23 18.61
N VAL A 140 -4.93 -13.11 19.21
CA VAL A 140 -3.52 -12.80 19.53
C VAL A 140 -3.15 -13.02 21.00
N VAL A 141 -3.99 -13.64 21.82
CA VAL A 141 -3.76 -13.78 23.27
C VAL A 141 -3.11 -15.12 23.61
N PRO A 142 -1.76 -15.21 23.72
CA PRO A 142 -1.10 -16.40 24.20
C PRO A 142 -0.98 -16.43 25.75
N PRO A 143 -0.84 -17.62 26.35
CA PRO A 143 -0.82 -17.76 27.83
C PRO A 143 0.32 -17.01 28.53
N HIS A 144 1.41 -16.72 27.84
CA HIS A 144 2.61 -16.08 28.42
C HIS A 144 2.60 -14.55 28.30
N CYS A 145 1.56 -13.94 27.71
CA CYS A 145 1.44 -12.50 27.60
C CYS A 145 0.56 -11.91 28.70
N GLY A 146 1.05 -10.84 29.30
CA GLY A 146 0.33 -10.09 30.31
C GLY A 146 -0.48 -8.91 29.77
N ALA A 147 -0.35 -8.60 28.48
CA ALA A 147 -1.04 -7.48 27.87
C ALA A 147 -1.42 -7.73 26.42
N THR A 148 -2.62 -7.24 26.05
CA THR A 148 -3.05 -7.08 24.65
C THR A 148 -3.55 -5.65 24.48
N VAL A 149 -3.09 -4.97 23.43
CA VAL A 149 -3.59 -3.66 23.02
C VAL A 149 -4.34 -3.84 21.72
N THR A 150 -5.55 -3.31 21.65
CA THR A 150 -6.39 -3.27 20.45
C THR A 150 -6.69 -1.83 20.10
N LEU A 151 -6.38 -1.46 18.87
CA LEU A 151 -6.79 -0.21 18.25
C LEU A 151 -7.82 -0.54 17.19
N ASP A 152 -8.97 0.11 17.25
CA ASP A 152 -9.99 0.08 16.23
C ASP A 152 -10.27 1.48 15.71
N GLY A 153 -10.33 1.60 14.38
CA GLY A 153 -10.62 2.85 13.69
C GLY A 153 -12.05 2.85 13.16
N TYR A 154 -12.78 3.94 13.44
CA TYR A 154 -14.19 4.10 13.05
C TYR A 154 -14.38 5.12 11.95
N VAL A 155 -15.50 4.99 11.23
CA VAL A 155 -16.01 6.02 10.35
C VAL A 155 -16.63 7.13 11.19
N ARG A 156 -16.08 8.35 11.09
CA ARG A 156 -16.56 9.52 11.85
C ARG A 156 -17.62 10.27 11.07
N GLU A 157 -18.63 10.79 11.77
CA GLU A 157 -19.67 11.64 11.15
C GLU A 157 -19.10 12.99 10.67
N TRP A 158 -18.10 13.54 11.38
CA TRP A 158 -17.53 14.84 11.02
C TRP A 158 -16.03 14.74 10.72
N THR A 159 -15.65 15.24 9.54
CA THR A 159 -14.24 15.31 9.12
C THR A 159 -13.94 16.72 8.61
N ARG A 160 -13.02 17.44 9.30
CA ARG A 160 -12.60 18.82 8.93
C ARG A 160 -13.79 19.78 8.71
N GLY A 161 -14.82 19.70 9.55
CA GLY A 161 -16.01 20.57 9.51
C GLY A 161 -17.05 20.19 8.45
N ARG A 162 -16.83 19.10 7.69
CA ARG A 162 -17.80 18.56 6.72
C ARG A 162 -18.47 17.32 7.30
N ARG A 163 -19.74 17.15 7.02
CA ARG A 163 -20.50 15.98 7.45
C ARG A 163 -20.30 14.84 6.45
N THR A 164 -19.70 13.75 6.92
CA THR A 164 -19.54 12.50 6.17
C THR A 164 -20.86 11.74 6.15
N LEU A 165 -21.28 11.26 4.99
CA LEU A 165 -22.42 10.37 4.84
C LEU A 165 -22.00 8.89 4.96
N TYR A 166 -20.94 8.52 4.25
CA TYR A 166 -20.30 7.18 4.30
C TYR A 166 -18.91 7.26 3.69
N LEU A 167 -18.14 6.19 3.83
CA LEU A 167 -16.83 6.03 3.19
C LEU A 167 -16.84 4.84 2.22
N ILE A 168 -15.92 4.88 1.24
CA ILE A 168 -15.54 3.70 0.47
C ILE A 168 -14.03 3.53 0.59
N TYR A 169 -13.61 2.33 1.03
CA TYR A 169 -12.21 1.93 0.99
C TYR A 169 -11.94 1.04 -0.22
N GLU A 170 -10.91 1.38 -0.95
CA GLU A 170 -10.36 0.59 -2.05
C GLU A 170 -8.97 0.11 -1.66
N ALA A 171 -8.61 -1.12 -2.05
CA ALA A 171 -7.29 -1.68 -1.81
C ALA A 171 -6.74 -2.31 -3.09
N TYR A 172 -5.41 -2.44 -3.15
CA TYR A 172 -4.74 -3.38 -4.04
C TYR A 172 -4.43 -4.65 -3.23
N PRO A 173 -5.33 -5.67 -3.21
CA PRO A 173 -5.32 -6.71 -2.20
C PRO A 173 -4.01 -7.49 -2.10
N PRO A 174 -3.39 -7.99 -3.20
CA PRO A 174 -2.16 -8.76 -3.09
C PRO A 174 -1.02 -7.96 -2.44
N MET A 175 -0.83 -6.71 -2.88
CA MET A 175 0.20 -5.82 -2.35
C MET A 175 -0.13 -5.36 -0.92
N ALA A 176 -1.39 -5.07 -0.62
CA ALA A 176 -1.82 -4.67 0.73
C ALA A 176 -1.55 -5.77 1.76
N LEU A 177 -1.85 -7.03 1.45
CA LEU A 177 -1.56 -8.16 2.31
C LEU A 177 -0.05 -8.38 2.49
N SER A 178 0.73 -8.28 1.42
CA SER A 178 2.20 -8.37 1.46
C SER A 178 2.81 -7.29 2.35
N GLU A 179 2.33 -6.03 2.21
CA GLU A 179 2.78 -4.91 3.03
C GLU A 179 2.39 -5.07 4.51
N MET A 180 1.16 -5.51 4.82
CA MET A 180 0.77 -5.80 6.21
C MET A 180 1.65 -6.90 6.82
N GLN A 181 1.96 -7.96 6.07
CA GLN A 181 2.89 -9.01 6.53
C GLN A 181 4.29 -8.46 6.76
N ARG A 182 4.76 -7.55 5.89
CA ARG A 182 6.03 -6.84 6.10
C ARG A 182 6.02 -6.04 7.41
N LEU A 183 4.95 -5.30 7.68
CA LEU A 183 4.77 -4.57 8.93
C LEU A 183 4.80 -5.49 10.14
N GLY A 184 4.16 -6.67 10.09
CA GLY A 184 4.24 -7.67 11.15
C GLY A 184 5.68 -8.11 11.42
N ARG A 185 6.45 -8.44 10.38
CA ARG A 185 7.88 -8.79 10.53
C ARG A 185 8.70 -7.64 11.13
N GLU A 186 8.46 -6.41 10.71
CA GLU A 186 9.15 -5.24 11.25
C GLU A 186 8.76 -4.94 12.70
N ALA A 187 7.49 -5.16 13.08
CA ALA A 187 7.03 -5.01 14.46
C ALA A 187 7.78 -5.96 15.40
N HIS A 188 7.90 -7.23 15.03
CA HIS A 188 8.70 -8.22 15.78
C HIS A 188 10.18 -7.86 15.87
N ALA A 189 10.75 -7.25 14.82
CA ALA A 189 12.14 -6.83 14.83
C ALA A 189 12.44 -5.62 15.72
N ARG A 190 11.39 -4.81 16.03
CA ARG A 190 11.49 -3.54 16.77
C ARG A 190 11.05 -3.62 18.20
N PHE A 191 10.06 -4.47 18.46
CA PHE A 191 9.35 -4.52 19.74
C PHE A 191 9.33 -5.94 20.28
N GLU A 192 9.37 -6.08 21.61
CA GLU A 192 9.22 -7.36 22.28
C GLU A 192 7.74 -7.73 22.37
N ILE A 193 7.19 -8.18 21.24
CA ILE A 193 5.78 -8.61 21.12
C ILE A 193 5.70 -10.11 20.85
N ALA A 194 4.56 -10.71 21.22
CA ALA A 194 4.28 -12.11 20.92
C ALA A 194 3.56 -12.27 19.57
N HIS A 195 2.45 -11.54 19.38
CA HIS A 195 1.65 -11.61 18.15
C HIS A 195 1.12 -10.25 17.75
N ILE A 196 0.89 -10.09 16.44
CA ILE A 196 0.22 -8.94 15.84
C ILE A 196 -0.83 -9.43 14.84
N GLY A 197 -2.03 -8.85 14.92
CA GLY A 197 -3.10 -9.04 13.94
C GLY A 197 -3.56 -7.72 13.35
N ILE A 198 -3.78 -7.68 12.04
CA ILE A 198 -4.31 -6.52 11.33
C ILE A 198 -5.45 -6.99 10.44
N VAL A 199 -6.64 -6.44 10.64
CA VAL A 199 -7.80 -6.64 9.77
C VAL A 199 -8.27 -5.28 9.27
N HIS A 200 -8.38 -5.12 7.95
CA HIS A 200 -8.87 -3.87 7.35
C HIS A 200 -10.09 -4.16 6.46
N ARG A 201 -11.13 -3.33 6.58
CA ARG A 201 -12.32 -3.40 5.73
C ARG A 201 -12.11 -2.67 4.42
N THR A 202 -12.69 -3.21 3.35
CA THR A 202 -12.81 -2.59 2.04
C THR A 202 -14.28 -2.47 1.65
N GLY A 203 -14.56 -1.69 0.59
CA GLY A 203 -15.93 -1.39 0.18
C GLY A 203 -16.56 -0.25 1.00
N ARG A 204 -17.88 -0.20 1.00
CA ARG A 204 -18.66 0.85 1.67
C ARG A 204 -18.75 0.61 3.17
N LEU A 205 -18.57 1.69 3.95
CA LEU A 205 -18.72 1.71 5.41
C LEU A 205 -19.60 2.88 5.82
N GLU A 206 -20.52 2.62 6.73
CA GLU A 206 -21.41 3.62 7.32
C GLU A 206 -20.76 4.28 8.55
N ILE A 207 -21.34 5.39 9.00
CA ILE A 207 -20.91 6.10 10.21
C ILE A 207 -20.94 5.15 11.41
N GLY A 208 -19.85 5.14 12.20
CA GLY A 208 -19.69 4.29 13.38
C GLY A 208 -19.22 2.87 13.10
N GLU A 209 -19.13 2.46 11.84
CA GLU A 209 -18.57 1.14 11.49
C GLU A 209 -17.05 1.11 11.62
N THR A 210 -16.53 -0.03 12.06
CA THR A 210 -15.08 -0.28 12.19
C THR A 210 -14.45 -0.50 10.82
N SER A 211 -13.44 0.30 10.49
CA SER A 211 -12.69 0.21 9.24
C SER A 211 -11.41 -0.62 9.35
N VAL A 212 -10.76 -0.57 10.50
CA VAL A 212 -9.49 -1.27 10.76
C VAL A 212 -9.42 -1.71 12.21
N VAL A 213 -8.86 -2.90 12.44
CA VAL A 213 -8.48 -3.38 13.76
C VAL A 213 -7.02 -3.79 13.73
N ILE A 214 -6.24 -3.30 14.69
CA ILE A 214 -4.87 -3.74 14.96
C ILE A 214 -4.83 -4.24 16.39
N CYS A 215 -4.42 -5.49 16.61
CA CYS A 215 -4.23 -6.04 17.93
C CYS A 215 -2.82 -6.59 18.09
N VAL A 216 -2.21 -6.28 19.24
CA VAL A 216 -0.83 -6.67 19.56
C VAL A 216 -0.80 -7.25 20.96
N SER A 217 -0.23 -8.43 21.12
CA SER A 217 0.03 -9.03 22.43
C SER A 217 1.52 -8.98 22.79
N ALA A 218 1.83 -8.77 24.06
CA ALA A 218 3.19 -8.71 24.56
C ALA A 218 3.26 -9.20 26.02
N PRO A 219 4.46 -9.65 26.48
CA PRO A 219 4.68 -9.94 27.90
C PRO A 219 4.36 -8.75 28.80
N HIS A 220 4.70 -7.53 28.34
CA HIS A 220 4.50 -6.27 29.07
C HIS A 220 3.78 -5.23 28.22
N ARG A 221 2.85 -4.49 28.84
CA ARG A 221 1.98 -3.51 28.18
C ARG A 221 2.69 -2.47 27.31
N ARG A 222 3.90 -2.02 27.71
CA ARG A 222 4.62 -0.94 27.00
C ARG A 222 4.92 -1.32 25.55
N ALA A 223 5.48 -2.51 25.34
CA ALA A 223 5.78 -3.00 24.00
C ALA A 223 4.51 -3.13 23.12
N ALA A 224 3.39 -3.57 23.71
CA ALA A 224 2.12 -3.67 23.01
C ALA A 224 1.59 -2.29 22.55
N PHE A 225 1.65 -1.27 23.40
CA PHE A 225 1.25 0.10 23.03
C PHE A 225 2.14 0.70 21.95
N GLU A 226 3.47 0.61 22.14
CA GLU A 226 4.44 1.16 21.17
C GLU A 226 4.33 0.48 19.79
N ALA A 227 4.17 -0.84 19.78
CA ALA A 227 4.00 -1.60 18.52
C ALA A 227 2.66 -1.29 17.82
N CYS A 228 1.57 -1.16 18.60
CA CYS A 228 0.26 -0.88 18.03
C CYS A 228 0.20 0.54 17.41
N GLU A 229 0.73 1.56 18.09
CA GLU A 229 0.84 2.93 17.59
C GLU A 229 1.72 2.98 16.33
N TRP A 230 2.89 2.32 16.37
CA TRP A 230 3.78 2.23 15.22
C TRP A 230 3.10 1.54 14.04
N ALA A 231 2.38 0.44 14.28
CA ALA A 231 1.74 -0.34 13.22
C ALA A 231 0.66 0.47 12.49
N ILE A 232 -0.20 1.22 13.21
CA ILE A 232 -1.24 2.04 12.54
C ILE A 232 -0.62 3.20 11.75
N ARG A 233 0.46 3.81 12.24
CA ARG A 233 1.17 4.86 11.52
C ARG A 233 1.78 4.32 10.22
N GLU A 234 2.51 3.21 10.28
CA GLU A 234 3.15 2.60 9.11
C GLU A 234 2.12 2.02 8.13
N LEU A 235 1.01 1.44 8.63
CA LEU A 235 -0.09 0.98 7.78
C LEU A 235 -0.60 2.11 6.89
N LYS A 236 -0.87 3.27 7.49
CA LYS A 236 -1.33 4.45 6.76
C LYS A 236 -0.29 5.02 5.78
N ARG A 237 1.01 4.74 5.98
CA ARG A 237 2.10 5.23 5.13
C ARG A 237 2.40 4.34 3.93
N SER A 238 2.24 3.01 4.07
CA SER A 238 2.79 2.07 3.10
C SER A 238 1.79 1.05 2.54
N VAL A 239 0.70 0.78 3.25
CA VAL A 239 -0.27 -0.22 2.75
C VAL A 239 -1.17 0.43 1.71
N PRO A 240 -1.24 -0.13 0.48
CA PRO A 240 -2.00 0.46 -0.63
C PRO A 240 -3.51 0.26 -0.43
N ILE A 241 -4.06 1.12 0.42
CA ILE A 241 -5.48 1.27 0.72
C ILE A 241 -5.82 2.75 0.61
N TRP A 242 -6.84 3.06 -0.17
CA TRP A 242 -7.31 4.42 -0.42
C TRP A 242 -8.71 4.59 0.12
N LYS A 243 -9.04 5.82 0.56
CA LYS A 243 -10.31 6.17 1.16
C LYS A 243 -10.99 7.26 0.33
N LYS A 244 -12.22 7.04 -0.08
CA LYS A 244 -13.10 8.04 -0.68
C LYS A 244 -14.16 8.42 0.34
N GLU A 245 -14.27 9.70 0.66
CA GLU A 245 -15.28 10.23 1.57
C GLU A 245 -16.42 10.85 0.77
N PHE A 246 -17.65 10.52 1.16
CA PHE A 246 -18.88 11.03 0.58
C PHE A 246 -19.55 11.98 1.57
N TYR A 247 -19.77 13.21 1.15
CA TYR A 247 -20.36 14.29 1.92
C TYR A 247 -21.68 14.73 1.31
N GLU A 248 -22.44 15.61 1.98
CA GLU A 248 -23.68 16.18 1.43
C GLU A 248 -23.42 17.04 0.18
N ASP A 249 -22.25 17.62 0.06
CA ASP A 249 -21.83 18.55 -1.00
C ASP A 249 -20.85 17.95 -2.02
N GLY A 250 -20.70 16.63 -2.06
CA GLY A 250 -19.86 15.92 -3.01
C GLY A 250 -19.00 14.82 -2.41
N GLU A 251 -18.01 14.38 -3.18
CA GLU A 251 -17.13 13.27 -2.79
C GLU A 251 -15.67 13.62 -3.04
N VAL A 252 -14.77 13.07 -2.23
CA VAL A 252 -13.33 13.34 -2.31
C VAL A 252 -12.52 12.09 -1.98
N TRP A 253 -11.54 11.77 -2.81
CA TRP A 253 -10.48 10.86 -2.43
C TRP A 253 -9.59 11.54 -1.38
N VAL A 254 -9.46 10.91 -0.21
CA VAL A 254 -8.58 11.42 0.84
C VAL A 254 -7.16 10.99 0.51
N GLU A 255 -6.39 11.92 0.00
CA GLU A 255 -4.95 11.80 -0.13
C GLU A 255 -4.32 11.92 1.27
N GLY A 256 -3.19 11.22 1.49
CA GLY A 256 -2.51 11.19 2.78
C GLY A 256 -2.23 12.59 3.34
N GLU A 257 -2.10 12.72 4.65
CA GLU A 257 -1.94 14.00 5.38
C GLU A 257 -0.75 14.87 4.94
N GLY A 258 0.03 14.45 3.93
CA GLY A 258 1.16 15.19 3.34
C GLY A 258 0.85 16.01 2.09
N ALA A 259 -0.37 15.97 1.54
CA ALA A 259 -0.72 16.62 0.27
C ALA A 259 -1.38 18.00 0.44
N THR A 260 -1.26 18.64 1.60
CA THR A 260 -1.77 20.00 1.79
C THR A 260 -0.61 20.98 1.96
N LYS A 261 -0.18 21.55 0.85
CA LYS A 261 0.31 22.94 0.76
C LYS A 261 -0.19 23.54 -0.51
#